data_a38132c2b59115b9b7a15023f9b5c9d9
#
_entry.id   a38132c2b59115b9b7a15023f9b5c9d9
#
_cell.length_a   1.000
_cell.length_b   1.000
_cell.length_c   1.000
_cell.angle_alpha   90.00
_cell.angle_beta   90.00
_cell.angle_gamma   90.00
#
_symmetry.space_group_name_H-M   'P 1'
#
loop_
_entity.id
_entity.type
_entity.pdbx_description
1 polymer ?
#
loop_
_entity_poly.entity_id
_entity_poly.type
_entity_poly.pdbx_seq_one_letter_code
_entity_poly.pdbx_strand_id
1 'polypeptide(L)'
;RPFSHFVLPRYTEFRLPLSLTEQYERPPIQTVYAELANNSARNEMIVSDVVSALKDGRSPVILTERKEHVAFFADCLSGFSKHIITLQGGMGKKAHKQMLEELESIGDHEERILIATGRYIGEGFDDARLDTLFLAMPISWKGTLAQYAGRLHRIHHNKTKVQVYDYIDYQVPVLQRMSEKRMSGYRSLGYEIQSIGT
;
A
#
# COMPACT_ATOMS: atom_id res chain seq x y z
N ARG A 1 -2.80 -20.69 -12.22
CA ARG A 1 -1.90 -19.72 -11.57
C ARG A 1 -1.06 -20.45 -10.53
N PRO A 2 0.23 -20.14 -10.39
CA PRO A 2 1.12 -20.86 -9.46
C PRO A 2 0.88 -20.51 -7.98
N PHE A 3 0.11 -19.48 -7.68
CA PHE A 3 -0.22 -19.06 -6.32
C PHE A 3 -1.60 -18.40 -6.25
N SER A 4 -2.17 -18.35 -5.05
CA SER A 4 -3.47 -17.74 -4.80
C SER A 4 -3.36 -16.21 -4.66
N HIS A 5 -4.45 -15.49 -4.97
CA HIS A 5 -4.50 -14.03 -4.94
C HIS A 5 -5.69 -13.58 -4.09
N PHE A 6 -5.41 -12.83 -3.03
CA PHE A 6 -6.44 -12.40 -2.08
C PHE A 6 -6.43 -10.90 -1.87
N VAL A 7 -7.62 -10.32 -1.74
CA VAL A 7 -7.81 -8.98 -1.20
C VAL A 7 -8.40 -9.10 0.19
N LEU A 8 -7.81 -8.37 1.13
CA LEU A 8 -8.23 -8.32 2.52
C LEU A 8 -8.77 -6.91 2.80
N PRO A 9 -10.09 -6.69 2.68
CA PRO A 9 -10.66 -5.39 2.97
C PRO A 9 -10.62 -5.11 4.47
N ARG A 10 -10.12 -3.93 4.83
CA ARG A 10 -10.04 -3.46 6.20
C ARG A 10 -10.88 -2.19 6.33
N TYR A 11 -11.95 -2.25 7.10
CA TYR A 11 -12.85 -1.11 7.26
C TYR A 11 -12.31 -0.17 8.34
N THR A 12 -12.18 1.11 8.00
CA THR A 12 -11.68 2.13 8.92
C THR A 12 -12.84 2.97 9.48
N GLU A 13 -12.60 3.65 10.59
CA GLU A 13 -13.53 4.58 11.18
C GLU A 13 -13.27 6.03 10.74
N PHE A 14 -12.48 6.22 9.71
CA PHE A 14 -12.11 7.55 9.23
C PHE A 14 -13.33 8.37 8.82
N ARG A 15 -13.38 9.61 9.31
CA ARG A 15 -14.38 10.61 8.94
C ARG A 15 -13.69 11.92 8.60
N LEU A 16 -14.29 12.69 7.71
CA LEU A 16 -13.82 14.04 7.47
C LEU A 16 -14.15 14.93 8.68
N PRO A 17 -13.25 15.86 9.04
CA PRO A 17 -13.57 16.87 10.07
C PRO A 17 -14.80 17.69 9.68
N LEU A 18 -15.63 18.03 10.66
CA LEU A 18 -16.83 18.84 10.45
C LEU A 18 -16.53 20.17 9.75
N SER A 19 -15.37 20.78 10.06
CA SER A 19 -14.94 22.02 9.41
C SER A 19 -14.85 21.88 7.88
N LEU A 20 -14.45 20.73 7.39
CA LEU A 20 -14.37 20.47 5.94
C LEU A 20 -15.73 20.19 5.33
N THR A 21 -16.59 19.45 6.03
CA THR A 21 -17.92 19.14 5.52
C THR A 21 -18.86 20.35 5.55
N GLU A 22 -18.62 21.29 6.44
CA GLU A 22 -19.34 22.57 6.49
C GLU A 22 -18.83 23.55 5.43
N GLN A 23 -17.52 23.54 5.14
CA GLN A 23 -16.89 24.45 4.19
C GLN A 23 -17.12 24.04 2.74
N TYR A 24 -17.14 22.74 2.45
CA TYR A 24 -17.22 22.20 1.10
C TYR A 24 -18.34 21.18 1.00
N GLU A 25 -19.14 21.30 -0.06
CA GLU A 25 -20.05 20.21 -0.45
C GLU A 25 -19.25 18.98 -0.88
N ARG A 26 -18.16 19.21 -1.63
CA ARG A 26 -17.21 18.17 -2.06
C ARG A 26 -15.78 18.64 -1.79
N PRO A 27 -15.16 18.25 -0.68
CA PRO A 27 -13.79 18.65 -0.41
C PRO A 27 -12.83 18.19 -1.51
N PRO A 28 -11.82 19.01 -1.87
CA PRO A 28 -10.79 18.59 -2.84
C PRO A 28 -10.12 17.29 -2.39
N ILE A 29 -9.84 16.39 -3.33
CA ILE A 29 -9.28 15.07 -3.00
C ILE A 29 -7.93 15.18 -2.27
N GLN A 30 -7.12 16.17 -2.59
CA GLN A 30 -5.83 16.38 -1.92
C GLN A 30 -6.01 16.77 -0.45
N THR A 31 -7.07 17.52 -0.13
CA THR A 31 -7.42 17.85 1.25
C THR A 31 -7.85 16.59 2.01
N VAL A 32 -8.66 15.74 1.39
CA VAL A 32 -9.07 14.46 1.96
C VAL A 32 -7.84 13.58 2.22
N TYR A 33 -6.92 13.49 1.28
CA TYR A 33 -5.70 12.70 1.42
C TYR A 33 -4.80 13.21 2.56
N ALA A 34 -4.71 14.53 2.73
CA ALA A 34 -3.96 15.11 3.84
C ALA A 34 -4.56 14.69 5.19
N GLU A 35 -5.88 14.70 5.31
CA GLU A 35 -6.56 14.26 6.53
C GLU A 35 -6.35 12.76 6.79
N LEU A 36 -6.41 11.93 5.75
CA LEU A 36 -6.13 10.50 5.85
C LEU A 36 -4.70 10.24 6.35
N ALA A 37 -3.72 10.92 5.75
CA ALA A 37 -2.31 10.73 6.10
C ALA A 37 -2.02 11.11 7.56
N ASN A 38 -2.80 12.01 8.14
CA ASN A 38 -2.65 12.46 9.52
C ASN A 38 -3.59 11.75 10.51
N ASN A 39 -4.39 10.79 10.06
CA ASN A 39 -5.31 10.10 10.93
C ASN A 39 -4.60 8.99 11.73
N SER A 40 -4.42 9.21 13.02
CA SER A 40 -3.66 8.30 13.89
C SER A 40 -4.24 6.90 13.96
N ALA A 41 -5.53 6.76 14.13
CA ALA A 41 -6.18 5.44 14.27
C ALA A 41 -6.01 4.61 12.99
N ARG A 42 -6.18 5.25 11.84
CA ARG A 42 -5.99 4.59 10.53
C ARG A 42 -4.54 4.17 10.32
N ASN A 43 -3.61 5.07 10.62
CA ASN A 43 -2.17 4.78 10.51
C ASN A 43 -1.74 3.64 11.45
N GLU A 44 -2.25 3.62 12.67
CA GLU A 44 -1.99 2.52 13.62
C GLU A 44 -2.49 1.17 13.11
N MET A 45 -3.67 1.15 12.50
CA MET A 45 -4.22 -0.07 11.88
C MET A 45 -3.28 -0.59 10.79
N ILE A 46 -2.80 0.30 9.90
CA ILE A 46 -1.88 -0.06 8.82
C ILE A 46 -0.56 -0.59 9.39
N VAL A 47 0.04 0.11 10.34
CA VAL A 47 1.30 -0.32 10.96
C VAL A 47 1.14 -1.70 11.61
N SER A 48 0.06 -1.91 12.35
CA SER A 48 -0.23 -3.19 12.98
C SER A 48 -0.35 -4.34 11.96
N ASP A 49 -1.04 -4.09 10.85
CA ASP A 49 -1.19 -5.08 9.78
C ASP A 49 0.15 -5.39 9.11
N VAL A 50 1.00 -4.38 8.89
CA VAL A 50 2.34 -4.57 8.31
C VAL A 50 3.23 -5.40 9.22
N VAL A 51 3.25 -5.09 10.52
CA VAL A 51 4.05 -5.83 11.51
C VAL A 51 3.59 -7.28 11.57
N SER A 52 2.28 -7.53 11.55
CA SER A 52 1.73 -8.89 11.53
C SER A 52 2.17 -9.65 10.28
N ALA A 53 2.16 -9.00 9.12
CA ALA A 53 2.62 -9.61 7.87
C ALA A 53 4.12 -9.96 7.92
N LEU A 54 4.95 -9.11 8.50
CA LEU A 54 6.37 -9.40 8.69
C LEU A 54 6.58 -10.65 9.55
N LYS A 55 5.83 -10.77 10.64
CA LYS A 55 5.90 -11.94 11.53
C LYS A 55 5.51 -13.23 10.80
N ASP A 56 4.64 -13.11 9.81
CA ASP A 56 4.22 -14.23 8.95
C ASP A 56 5.21 -14.51 7.81
N GLY A 57 6.36 -13.84 7.79
CA GLY A 57 7.38 -14.03 6.76
C GLY A 57 7.04 -13.41 5.41
N ARG A 58 6.12 -12.45 5.36
CA ARG A 58 5.69 -11.82 4.11
C ARG A 58 6.69 -10.76 3.63
N SER A 59 6.65 -10.45 2.35
CA SER A 59 7.45 -9.39 1.73
C SER A 59 6.55 -8.21 1.36
N PRO A 60 6.37 -7.25 2.28
CA PRO A 60 5.39 -6.18 2.10
C PRO A 60 5.92 -4.98 1.34
N VAL A 61 5.00 -4.29 0.65
CA VAL A 61 5.18 -2.92 0.19
C VAL A 61 3.99 -2.09 0.66
N ILE A 62 4.27 -0.90 1.17
CA ILE A 62 3.25 0.09 1.53
C ILE A 62 3.18 1.10 0.40
N LEU A 63 2.00 1.29 -0.16
CA LEU A 63 1.76 2.25 -1.24
C LEU A 63 0.96 3.44 -0.74
N THR A 64 1.49 4.63 -0.92
CA THR A 64 0.84 5.89 -0.57
C THR A 64 1.06 6.91 -1.69
N GLU A 65 0.44 8.09 -1.58
CA GLU A 65 0.57 9.16 -2.57
C GLU A 65 1.34 10.37 -2.03
N ARG A 66 1.73 10.36 -0.75
CA ARG A 66 2.30 11.53 -0.07
C ARG A 66 3.65 11.22 0.55
N LYS A 67 4.64 12.10 0.30
CA LYS A 67 6.00 11.94 0.83
C LYS A 67 6.04 11.97 2.36
N GLU A 68 5.24 12.82 3.00
CA GLU A 68 5.17 12.86 4.47
C GLU A 68 4.59 11.56 5.06
N HIS A 69 3.72 10.89 4.34
CA HIS A 69 3.17 9.62 4.76
C HIS A 69 4.23 8.50 4.66
N VAL A 70 5.04 8.53 3.61
CA VAL A 70 6.20 7.64 3.45
C VAL A 70 7.16 7.81 4.63
N ALA A 71 7.52 9.06 4.96
CA ALA A 71 8.42 9.35 6.08
C ALA A 71 7.84 8.88 7.42
N PHE A 72 6.55 9.08 7.62
CA PHE A 72 5.85 8.61 8.82
C PHE A 72 5.98 7.09 8.99
N PHE A 73 5.66 6.31 7.95
CA PHE A 73 5.75 4.86 8.02
C PHE A 73 7.19 4.37 8.19
N ALA A 74 8.15 4.99 7.52
CA ALA A 74 9.57 4.64 7.67
C ALA A 74 10.02 4.82 9.13
N ASP A 75 9.62 5.92 9.76
CA ASP A 75 9.94 6.19 11.15
C ASP A 75 9.26 5.20 12.11
N CYS A 76 7.96 5.01 11.97
CA CYS A 76 7.20 4.09 12.83
C CYS A 76 7.68 2.64 12.74
N LEU A 77 8.11 2.21 11.56
CA LEU A 77 8.49 0.82 11.31
C LEU A 77 9.98 0.54 11.54
N SER A 78 10.79 1.57 11.81
CA SER A 78 12.24 1.44 11.98
C SER A 78 12.64 0.48 13.11
N GLY A 79 11.80 0.31 14.13
CA GLY A 79 12.04 -0.63 15.22
C GLY A 79 11.62 -2.07 14.93
N PHE A 80 10.96 -2.33 13.80
CA PHE A 80 10.39 -3.64 13.47
C PHE A 80 11.13 -4.37 12.36
N SER A 81 11.87 -3.66 11.53
CA SER A 81 12.67 -4.28 10.47
C SER A 81 13.98 -3.52 10.30
N LYS A 82 15.06 -4.27 10.11
CA LYS A 82 16.38 -3.73 9.82
C LYS A 82 16.43 -3.04 8.46
N HIS A 83 15.67 -3.56 7.48
CA HIS A 83 15.71 -3.11 6.11
C HIS A 83 14.39 -2.41 5.75
N ILE A 84 14.43 -1.08 5.66
CA ILE A 84 13.31 -0.27 5.20
C ILE A 84 13.78 0.53 4.00
N ILE A 85 13.19 0.27 2.84
CA ILE A 85 13.55 0.89 1.57
C ILE A 85 12.41 1.82 1.13
N THR A 86 12.72 3.10 0.96
CA THR A 86 11.74 4.08 0.49
C THR A 86 11.94 4.34 -1.00
N LEU A 87 10.85 4.29 -1.75
CA LEU A 87 10.82 4.41 -3.20
C LEU A 87 9.94 5.61 -3.56
N GLN A 88 10.57 6.74 -3.84
CA GLN A 88 9.85 7.99 -4.12
C GLN A 88 10.22 8.54 -5.49
N GLY A 89 9.25 9.13 -6.18
CA GLY A 89 9.51 9.87 -7.42
C GLY A 89 10.43 11.06 -7.18
N GLY A 90 11.16 11.46 -8.21
CA GLY A 90 12.08 12.60 -8.13
C GLY A 90 13.46 12.28 -7.58
N MET A 91 13.78 11.01 -7.35
CA MET A 91 15.14 10.58 -7.03
C MET A 91 16.09 10.87 -8.21
N GLY A 92 17.27 11.42 -7.93
CA GLY A 92 18.33 11.50 -8.92
C GLY A 92 18.85 10.12 -9.31
N LYS A 93 19.51 10.02 -10.45
CA LYS A 93 20.07 8.76 -10.96
C LYS A 93 20.99 8.06 -9.96
N LYS A 94 21.81 8.83 -9.26
CA LYS A 94 22.75 8.28 -8.27
C LYS A 94 22.00 7.69 -7.06
N ALA A 95 21.02 8.39 -6.53
CA ALA A 95 20.21 7.92 -5.40
C ALA A 95 19.40 6.68 -5.80
N HIS A 96 18.84 6.67 -6.99
CA HIS A 96 18.10 5.52 -7.53
C HIS A 96 18.99 4.29 -7.66
N LYS A 97 20.20 4.46 -8.19
CA LYS A 97 21.17 3.37 -8.32
C LYS A 97 21.57 2.81 -6.95
N GLN A 98 21.84 3.68 -5.98
CA GLN A 98 22.19 3.26 -4.61
C GLN A 98 21.04 2.48 -3.96
N MET A 99 19.80 2.91 -4.15
CA MET A 99 18.63 2.22 -3.64
C MET A 99 18.50 0.81 -4.25
N LEU A 100 18.70 0.68 -5.57
CA LEU A 100 18.65 -0.63 -6.23
C LEU A 100 19.75 -1.57 -5.73
N GLU A 101 20.97 -1.04 -5.51
CA GLU A 101 22.08 -1.79 -4.95
C GLU A 101 21.79 -2.26 -3.52
N GLU A 102 21.23 -1.39 -2.70
CA GLU A 102 20.80 -1.74 -1.34
C GLU A 102 19.74 -2.84 -1.37
N LEU A 103 18.73 -2.68 -2.20
CA LEU A 103 17.65 -3.66 -2.34
C LEU A 103 18.19 -5.02 -2.77
N GLU A 104 19.11 -5.05 -3.74
CA GLU A 104 19.74 -6.27 -4.24
C GLU A 104 20.61 -6.95 -3.19
N SER A 105 21.21 -6.17 -2.27
CA SER A 105 22.07 -6.69 -1.21
C SER A 105 21.29 -7.41 -0.09
N ILE A 106 19.98 -7.23 -0.02
CA ILE A 106 19.13 -7.86 1.00
C ILE A 106 18.81 -9.29 0.56
N GLY A 107 19.20 -10.28 1.37
CA GLY A 107 18.94 -11.69 1.07
C GLY A 107 17.46 -12.04 1.07
N ASP A 108 17.07 -13.04 0.27
CA ASP A 108 15.67 -13.46 0.11
C ASP A 108 14.97 -13.88 1.41
N HIS A 109 15.75 -14.28 2.42
CA HIS A 109 15.23 -14.70 3.73
C HIS A 109 15.27 -13.60 4.78
N GLU A 110 15.84 -12.44 4.44
CA GLU A 110 15.89 -11.31 5.36
C GLU A 110 14.58 -10.51 5.27
N GLU A 111 14.08 -10.07 6.43
CA GLU A 111 12.92 -9.20 6.50
C GLU A 111 13.25 -7.84 5.86
N ARG A 112 12.30 -7.32 5.10
CA ARG A 112 12.38 -5.98 4.54
C ARG A 112 10.99 -5.40 4.36
N ILE A 113 10.91 -4.07 4.44
CA ILE A 113 9.68 -3.33 4.15
C ILE A 113 10.00 -2.33 3.04
N LEU A 114 9.21 -2.35 1.97
CA LEU A 114 9.26 -1.31 0.95
C LEU A 114 8.13 -0.33 1.20
N ILE A 115 8.42 0.97 1.08
CA ILE A 115 7.43 2.04 1.20
C ILE A 115 7.57 2.91 -0.04
N ALA A 116 6.50 3.04 -0.81
CA ALA A 116 6.57 3.65 -2.13
C ALA A 116 5.44 4.63 -2.38
N THR A 117 5.71 5.62 -3.23
CA THR A 117 4.65 6.44 -3.83
C THR A 117 4.20 5.78 -5.13
N GLY A 118 2.90 5.91 -5.45
CA GLY A 118 2.33 5.32 -6.66
C GLY A 118 3.02 5.78 -7.95
N ARG A 119 3.49 7.01 -7.96
CA ARG A 119 4.23 7.57 -9.11
C ARG A 119 5.52 6.80 -9.39
N TYR A 120 6.28 6.46 -8.36
CA TYR A 120 7.51 5.69 -8.51
C TYR A 120 7.23 4.29 -9.08
N ILE A 121 6.23 3.63 -8.55
CA ILE A 121 5.85 2.27 -8.95
C ILE A 121 5.41 2.21 -10.41
N GLY A 122 4.77 3.29 -10.91
CA GLY A 122 4.38 3.40 -12.31
C GLY A 122 5.56 3.50 -13.28
N GLU A 123 6.78 3.79 -12.80
CA GLU A 123 7.98 3.98 -13.61
C GLU A 123 8.76 2.69 -13.89
N GLY A 124 8.13 1.53 -13.76
CA GLY A 124 8.76 0.26 -14.15
C GLY A 124 9.49 -0.48 -13.04
N PHE A 125 9.31 -0.07 -11.79
CA PHE A 125 9.87 -0.83 -10.67
C PHE A 125 9.30 -2.26 -10.65
N ASP A 126 10.18 -3.24 -10.50
CA ASP A 126 9.83 -4.65 -10.55
C ASP A 126 10.60 -5.42 -9.47
N ASP A 127 9.87 -6.13 -8.64
CA ASP A 127 10.45 -6.97 -7.58
C ASP A 127 9.59 -8.22 -7.42
N ALA A 128 10.07 -9.33 -7.94
CA ALA A 128 9.34 -10.60 -7.96
C ALA A 128 9.05 -11.17 -6.56
N ARG A 129 9.84 -10.78 -5.56
CA ARG A 129 9.66 -11.23 -4.17
C ARG A 129 8.42 -10.66 -3.52
N LEU A 130 7.97 -9.48 -3.92
CA LEU A 130 6.81 -8.80 -3.30
C LEU A 130 5.55 -9.67 -3.37
N ASP A 131 4.94 -9.90 -2.23
CA ASP A 131 3.75 -10.74 -2.12
C ASP A 131 2.61 -10.10 -1.33
N THR A 132 2.83 -8.94 -0.72
CA THR A 132 1.80 -8.27 0.08
C THR A 132 1.83 -6.76 -0.15
N LEU A 133 0.73 -6.22 -0.65
CA LEU A 133 0.53 -4.79 -0.87
C LEU A 133 -0.38 -4.23 0.21
N PHE A 134 0.09 -3.14 0.86
CA PHE A 134 -0.71 -2.35 1.79
C PHE A 134 -1.08 -1.04 1.11
N LEU A 135 -2.33 -0.89 0.71
CA LEU A 135 -2.81 0.32 0.05
C LEU A 135 -3.13 1.38 1.10
N ALA A 136 -2.11 2.09 1.55
CA ALA A 136 -2.24 3.07 2.65
C ALA A 136 -3.03 4.32 2.27
N MET A 137 -3.11 4.64 0.97
CA MET A 137 -3.88 5.75 0.46
C MET A 137 -4.92 5.20 -0.54
N PRO A 138 -6.19 5.65 -0.46
CA PRO A 138 -7.26 5.10 -1.31
C PRO A 138 -7.19 5.67 -2.73
N ILE A 139 -6.24 5.17 -3.51
CA ILE A 139 -6.05 5.58 -4.90
C ILE A 139 -7.06 4.90 -5.82
N SER A 140 -7.26 5.52 -7.00
CA SER A 140 -8.14 5.00 -8.03
C SER A 140 -7.61 3.69 -8.62
N TRP A 141 -8.50 2.80 -9.01
CA TRP A 141 -8.13 1.54 -9.66
C TRP A 141 -7.36 1.74 -10.97
N LYS A 142 -7.68 2.78 -11.72
CA LYS A 142 -7.14 3.01 -13.05
C LYS A 142 -5.62 3.28 -13.05
N GLY A 143 -4.96 2.88 -14.14
CA GLY A 143 -3.54 3.18 -14.35
C GLY A 143 -2.62 2.42 -13.40
N THR A 144 -1.93 3.15 -12.52
CA THR A 144 -0.86 2.61 -11.69
C THR A 144 -1.26 1.44 -10.80
N LEU A 145 -2.43 1.52 -10.14
CA LEU A 145 -2.84 0.46 -9.23
C LEU A 145 -3.14 -0.85 -9.96
N ALA A 146 -3.86 -0.77 -11.09
CA ALA A 146 -4.15 -1.94 -11.90
C ALA A 146 -2.87 -2.63 -12.38
N GLN A 147 -1.91 -1.85 -12.86
CA GLN A 147 -0.60 -2.35 -13.27
C GLN A 147 0.14 -2.99 -12.09
N TYR A 148 0.10 -2.34 -10.95
CA TYR A 148 0.83 -2.80 -9.77
C TYR A 148 0.27 -4.10 -9.22
N ALA A 149 -1.04 -4.20 -9.09
CA ALA A 149 -1.68 -5.45 -8.67
C ALA A 149 -1.35 -6.59 -9.64
N GLY A 150 -1.24 -6.29 -10.94
CA GLY A 150 -0.78 -7.24 -11.94
C GLY A 150 0.67 -7.69 -11.75
N ARG A 151 1.54 -6.78 -11.29
CA ARG A 151 2.96 -7.10 -11.04
C ARG A 151 3.18 -8.03 -9.85
N LEU A 152 2.26 -8.04 -8.90
CA LEU A 152 2.32 -9.01 -7.80
C LEU A 152 2.19 -10.45 -8.29
N HIS A 153 1.79 -10.66 -9.53
CA HIS A 153 1.68 -11.98 -10.14
C HIS A 153 3.04 -12.56 -10.60
N ARG A 154 4.14 -11.86 -10.41
CA ARG A 154 5.47 -12.36 -10.77
C ARG A 154 5.82 -13.61 -9.97
N ILE A 155 6.37 -14.59 -10.67
CA ILE A 155 6.75 -15.87 -10.06
C ILE A 155 8.03 -15.70 -9.25
N HIS A 156 8.03 -16.23 -8.03
CA HIS A 156 9.19 -16.30 -7.16
C HIS A 156 9.11 -17.61 -6.37
N HIS A 157 10.25 -18.25 -6.15
CA HIS A 157 10.31 -19.61 -5.58
C HIS A 157 9.70 -19.75 -4.18
N ASN A 158 9.70 -18.68 -3.38
CA ASN A 158 9.12 -18.68 -2.03
C ASN A 158 7.67 -18.17 -1.99
N LYS A 159 7.09 -17.83 -3.14
CA LYS A 159 5.81 -17.16 -3.21
C LYS A 159 4.68 -18.17 -3.39
N THR A 160 3.82 -18.29 -2.39
CA THR A 160 2.68 -19.22 -2.40
C THR A 160 1.34 -18.51 -2.51
N LYS A 161 1.25 -17.26 -2.02
CA LYS A 161 0.05 -16.45 -2.14
C LYS A 161 0.40 -14.97 -2.21
N VAL A 162 -0.48 -14.20 -2.82
CA VAL A 162 -0.41 -12.74 -2.92
C VAL A 162 -1.58 -12.14 -2.15
N GLN A 163 -1.31 -11.10 -1.39
CA GLN A 163 -2.33 -10.40 -0.59
C GLN A 163 -2.29 -8.91 -0.86
N VAL A 164 -3.47 -8.30 -0.95
CA VAL A 164 -3.65 -6.84 -0.99
C VAL A 164 -4.51 -6.45 0.21
N TYR A 165 -3.96 -5.63 1.09
CA TYR A 165 -4.72 -5.00 2.18
C TYR A 165 -5.28 -3.69 1.65
N ASP A 166 -6.60 -3.63 1.53
CA ASP A 166 -7.32 -2.46 1.02
C ASP A 166 -8.12 -1.83 2.15
N TYR A 167 -7.75 -0.59 2.51
CA TYR A 167 -8.39 0.12 3.62
C TYR A 167 -9.58 0.89 3.10
N ILE A 168 -10.77 0.49 3.56
CA ILE A 168 -12.04 1.02 3.08
C ILE A 168 -12.55 2.06 4.07
N ASP A 169 -12.54 3.32 3.63
CA ASP A 169 -12.98 4.46 4.40
C ASP A 169 -14.43 4.75 4.06
N TYR A 170 -15.32 3.86 4.49
CA TYR A 170 -16.71 3.78 4.05
C TYR A 170 -17.58 4.96 4.51
N GLN A 171 -17.12 5.71 5.50
CA GLN A 171 -17.86 6.86 6.03
C GLN A 171 -17.66 8.14 5.21
N VAL A 172 -16.80 8.10 4.20
CA VAL A 172 -16.59 9.20 3.25
C VAL A 172 -17.09 8.74 1.88
N PRO A 173 -18.19 9.31 1.36
CA PRO A 173 -18.84 8.79 0.14
C PRO A 173 -17.92 8.64 -1.08
N VAL A 174 -17.04 9.63 -1.35
CA VAL A 174 -16.11 9.53 -2.48
C VAL A 174 -15.14 8.36 -2.30
N LEU A 175 -14.68 8.11 -1.09
CA LEU A 175 -13.76 7.03 -0.78
C LEU A 175 -14.44 5.67 -0.85
N GLN A 176 -15.69 5.60 -0.44
CA GLN A 176 -16.51 4.39 -0.58
C GLN A 176 -16.68 4.01 -2.06
N ARG A 177 -17.01 4.98 -2.91
CA ARG A 177 -17.14 4.73 -4.35
C ARG A 177 -15.84 4.26 -4.99
N MET A 178 -14.72 4.87 -4.58
CA MET A 178 -13.40 4.43 -5.06
C MET A 178 -13.09 2.99 -4.65
N SER A 179 -13.43 2.61 -3.42
CA SER A 179 -13.22 1.25 -2.94
C SER A 179 -14.03 0.22 -3.72
N GLU A 180 -15.27 0.54 -4.07
CA GLU A 180 -16.11 -0.35 -4.87
C GLU A 180 -15.51 -0.61 -6.26
N LYS A 181 -14.97 0.42 -6.89
CA LYS A 181 -14.26 0.29 -8.18
C LYS A 181 -12.99 -0.55 -8.05
N ARG A 182 -12.24 -0.39 -6.96
CA ARG A 182 -11.07 -1.23 -6.72
C ARG A 182 -11.45 -2.70 -6.55
N MET A 183 -12.50 -2.99 -5.76
CA MET A 183 -12.94 -4.37 -5.55
C MET A 183 -13.33 -5.04 -6.87
N SER A 184 -14.08 -4.31 -7.72
CA SER A 184 -14.42 -4.79 -9.06
C SER A 184 -13.17 -5.05 -9.91
N GLY A 185 -12.20 -4.15 -9.85
CA GLY A 185 -10.93 -4.31 -10.56
C GLY A 185 -10.12 -5.52 -10.10
N TYR A 186 -10.00 -5.72 -8.79
CA TYR A 186 -9.31 -6.89 -8.24
C TYR A 186 -9.97 -8.19 -8.72
N ARG A 187 -11.29 -8.27 -8.67
CA ARG A 187 -12.02 -9.45 -9.16
C ARG A 187 -11.73 -9.72 -10.63
N SER A 188 -11.64 -8.68 -11.45
CA SER A 188 -11.32 -8.83 -12.88
C SER A 188 -9.92 -9.41 -13.11
N LEU A 189 -9.00 -9.20 -12.19
CA LEU A 189 -7.67 -9.79 -12.22
C LEU A 189 -7.62 -11.20 -11.60
N GLY A 190 -8.74 -11.66 -11.06
CA GLY A 190 -8.84 -12.99 -10.44
C GLY A 190 -8.48 -13.04 -8.96
N TYR A 191 -8.49 -11.90 -8.27
CA TYR A 191 -8.34 -11.88 -6.82
C TYR A 191 -9.63 -12.32 -6.15
N GLU A 192 -9.49 -13.08 -5.09
CA GLU A 192 -10.58 -13.44 -4.21
C GLU A 192 -10.64 -12.47 -3.03
N ILE A 193 -11.82 -11.92 -2.76
CA ILE A 193 -12.01 -10.97 -1.66
C ILE A 193 -12.33 -11.77 -0.41
N GLN A 194 -11.51 -11.64 0.63
CA GLN A 194 -11.65 -12.33 1.89
C GLN A 194 -12.02 -11.37 3.00
N SER A 195 -12.98 -11.77 3.84
CA SER A 195 -13.21 -11.07 5.09
C SER A 195 -12.10 -11.44 6.06
N ILE A 196 -11.47 -10.43 6.68
CA ILE A 196 -10.65 -10.68 7.85
C ILE A 196 -11.64 -10.98 8.98
N GLY A 197 -11.54 -12.18 9.56
CA GLY A 197 -12.46 -12.63 10.59
C GLY A 197 -12.60 -11.63 11.73
N THR A 198 -13.83 -11.42 12.15
CA THR A 198 -14.17 -10.61 13.32
C THR A 198 -13.64 -11.28 14.60
#